data_68cfb3c61b8ecb80f6b29a930b70d23f
#
_entry.id   68cfb3c61b8ecb80f6b29a930b70d23f
#
_cell.length_a   1.000
_cell.length_b   1.000
_cell.length_c   1.000
_cell.angle_alpha   90.00
_cell.angle_beta   90.00
_cell.angle_gamma   90.00
#
_symmetry.space_group_name_H-M   'P 1'
#
loop_
_entity.id
_entity.type
_entity.pdbx_description
1 polymer ?
#
loop_
_entity_poly.entity_id
_entity_poly.type
_entity_poly.pdbx_seq_one_letter_code
_entity_poly.pdbx_strand_id
1 'polypeptide(L)'
;YLSKNKSNYDCLIPVSGGKDSYFQTHIICKELNLKPLLMTYHGNNFLPEGDYNRDQMRHLFNADHIVWGPSINILKKLNRICFKKMGDMNWQNHCGIFSAPIQVAVNFKIPFLFWGEINWDISGMFDPNDFVEFSARVRHEHDLRGYEWYDLIDDDKDKISEKDMLWAKYP
;
A
#
# COMPACT_ATOMS: atom_id res chain seq x y z
N TYR A 1 9.32 1.86 -23.73
CA TYR A 1 9.49 2.44 -22.39
C TYR A 1 10.39 1.55 -21.50
N LEU A 2 10.14 0.26 -21.43
CA LEU A 2 10.95 -0.70 -20.66
C LEU A 2 12.42 -0.76 -21.10
N SER A 3 12.71 -0.53 -22.38
CA SER A 3 14.09 -0.52 -22.89
C SER A 3 14.98 0.58 -22.28
N LYS A 4 14.38 1.61 -21.67
CA LYS A 4 15.09 2.70 -20.96
C LYS A 4 15.10 2.51 -19.44
N ASN A 5 14.49 1.44 -18.94
CA ASN A 5 14.42 1.15 -17.51
C ASN A 5 15.82 0.83 -16.97
N LYS A 6 16.24 1.55 -15.93
CA LYS A 6 17.51 1.32 -15.22
C LYS A 6 17.32 0.52 -13.92
N SER A 7 16.09 0.15 -13.59
CA SER A 7 15.78 -0.69 -12.44
C SER A 7 16.09 -2.16 -12.74
N ASN A 8 16.35 -2.94 -11.69
CA ASN A 8 16.42 -4.39 -11.79
C ASN A 8 15.04 -5.05 -11.92
N TYR A 9 13.97 -4.28 -11.79
CA TYR A 9 12.57 -4.71 -11.88
C TYR A 9 11.83 -3.90 -12.94
N ASP A 10 10.95 -4.56 -13.68
CA ASP A 10 10.12 -3.91 -14.68
C ASP A 10 8.94 -3.16 -14.06
N CYS A 11 8.43 -3.69 -12.95
CA CYS A 11 7.30 -3.11 -12.23
C CYS A 11 7.32 -3.50 -10.75
N LEU A 12 6.48 -2.82 -9.97
CA LEU A 12 6.15 -3.18 -8.59
C LEU A 12 4.68 -3.61 -8.54
N ILE A 13 4.40 -4.69 -7.81
CA ILE A 13 3.03 -5.18 -7.58
C ILE A 13 2.76 -5.20 -6.08
N PRO A 14 1.87 -4.36 -5.55
CA PRO A 14 1.36 -4.52 -4.19
C PRO A 14 0.54 -5.81 -4.09
N VAL A 15 0.87 -6.66 -3.10
CA VAL A 15 0.23 -7.98 -2.97
C VAL A 15 -0.19 -8.24 -1.54
N SER A 16 -1.36 -8.85 -1.38
CA SER A 16 -1.90 -9.29 -0.08
C SER A 16 -1.80 -10.81 0.13
N GLY A 17 -1.52 -11.58 -0.93
CA GLY A 17 -1.61 -13.04 -0.94
C GLY A 17 -3.02 -13.56 -1.23
N GLY A 18 -3.97 -12.69 -1.54
CA GLY A 18 -5.32 -13.05 -2.00
C GLY A 18 -5.37 -13.43 -3.49
N LYS A 19 -6.53 -13.90 -3.94
CA LYS A 19 -6.74 -14.38 -5.32
C LYS A 19 -6.37 -13.34 -6.39
N ASP A 20 -6.71 -12.08 -6.15
CA ASP A 20 -6.47 -11.00 -7.10
C ASP A 20 -4.97 -10.69 -7.23
N SER A 21 -4.23 -10.74 -6.11
CA SER A 21 -2.77 -10.64 -6.12
C SER A 21 -2.11 -11.77 -6.93
N TYR A 22 -2.62 -12.99 -6.80
CA TYR A 22 -2.14 -14.14 -7.59
C TYR A 22 -2.44 -13.97 -9.08
N PHE A 23 -3.67 -13.60 -9.41
CA PHE A 23 -4.08 -13.38 -10.80
C PHE A 23 -3.25 -12.28 -11.47
N GLN A 24 -3.14 -11.14 -10.82
CA GLN A 24 -2.36 -10.00 -11.30
C GLN A 24 -0.88 -10.37 -11.52
N THR A 25 -0.27 -11.05 -10.55
CA THR A 25 1.12 -11.48 -10.64
C THR A 25 1.30 -12.52 -11.75
N HIS A 26 0.33 -13.42 -11.94
CA HIS A 26 0.34 -14.39 -13.02
C HIS A 26 0.37 -13.70 -14.40
N ILE A 27 -0.51 -12.74 -14.62
CA ILE A 27 -0.53 -11.97 -15.88
C ILE A 27 0.83 -11.29 -16.13
N ILE A 28 1.37 -10.62 -15.10
CA ILE A 28 2.65 -9.90 -15.22
C ILE A 28 3.81 -10.86 -15.53
N CYS A 29 3.91 -11.98 -14.79
CA CYS A 29 5.05 -12.88 -14.90
C CYS A 29 4.93 -13.85 -16.08
N LYS A 30 3.74 -14.38 -16.34
CA LYS A 30 3.55 -15.49 -17.28
C LYS A 30 3.07 -15.05 -18.65
N GLU A 31 2.17 -14.08 -18.70
CA GLU A 31 1.63 -13.59 -19.98
C GLU A 31 2.49 -12.46 -20.57
N LEU A 32 2.91 -11.51 -19.72
CA LEU A 32 3.70 -10.37 -20.17
C LEU A 32 5.21 -10.58 -20.04
N ASN A 33 5.64 -11.68 -19.40
CA ASN A 33 7.05 -12.02 -19.17
C ASN A 33 7.86 -10.85 -18.56
N LEU A 34 7.28 -10.15 -17.60
CA LEU A 34 7.92 -9.06 -16.86
C LEU A 34 8.43 -9.55 -15.51
N LYS A 35 9.49 -8.90 -15.02
CA LYS A 35 10.10 -9.17 -13.71
C LYS A 35 9.58 -8.18 -12.66
N PRO A 36 8.60 -8.55 -11.84
CA PRO A 36 8.09 -7.67 -10.78
C PRO A 36 8.93 -7.71 -9.51
N LEU A 37 8.86 -6.63 -8.72
CA LEU A 37 9.10 -6.65 -7.28
C LEU A 37 7.74 -6.72 -6.59
N LEU A 38 7.51 -7.75 -5.78
CA LEU A 38 6.32 -7.83 -4.94
C LEU A 38 6.50 -7.00 -3.68
N MET A 39 5.44 -6.33 -3.24
CA MET A 39 5.48 -5.52 -2.03
C MET A 39 4.22 -5.69 -1.19
N THR A 40 4.38 -5.93 0.10
CA THR A 40 3.27 -5.98 1.06
C THR A 40 3.47 -4.96 2.18
N TYR A 41 2.48 -4.10 2.38
CA TYR A 41 2.33 -3.38 3.63
C TYR A 41 1.69 -4.30 4.68
N HIS A 42 2.36 -4.50 5.82
CA HIS A 42 1.92 -5.38 6.88
C HIS A 42 1.36 -4.59 8.07
N GLY A 43 0.05 -4.45 8.13
CA GLY A 43 -0.66 -3.77 9.22
C GLY A 43 -0.94 -4.66 10.45
N ASN A 44 -0.27 -5.81 10.60
CA ASN A 44 -0.44 -6.80 11.68
C ASN A 44 -1.83 -7.43 11.81
N ASN A 45 -2.54 -7.58 10.71
CA ASN A 45 -3.89 -8.13 10.66
C ASN A 45 -4.03 -9.33 9.71
N PHE A 46 -2.92 -10.02 9.41
CA PHE A 46 -2.93 -11.23 8.62
C PHE A 46 -3.15 -12.49 9.49
N LEU A 47 -3.87 -13.44 8.92
CA LEU A 47 -3.96 -14.80 9.46
C LEU A 47 -2.76 -15.63 8.98
N PRO A 48 -2.41 -16.74 9.69
CA PRO A 48 -1.33 -17.63 9.26
C PRO A 48 -1.47 -18.12 7.82
N GLU A 49 -2.70 -18.38 7.37
CA GLU A 49 -3.00 -18.77 5.98
C GLU A 49 -2.69 -17.65 4.99
N GLY A 50 -2.95 -16.41 5.37
CA GLY A 50 -2.62 -15.23 4.57
C GLY A 50 -1.11 -15.06 4.43
N ASP A 51 -0.37 -15.24 5.51
CA ASP A 51 1.09 -15.20 5.52
C ASP A 51 1.67 -16.33 4.65
N TYR A 52 1.16 -17.55 4.79
CA TYR A 52 1.54 -18.69 3.97
C TYR A 52 1.29 -18.42 2.48
N ASN A 53 0.08 -18.01 2.12
CA ASN A 53 -0.28 -17.71 0.73
C ASN A 53 0.63 -16.64 0.14
N ARG A 54 0.91 -15.59 0.87
CA ARG A 54 1.81 -14.51 0.44
C ARG A 54 3.25 -15.03 0.22
N ASP A 55 3.75 -15.87 1.10
CA ASP A 55 5.10 -16.45 0.95
C ASP A 55 5.17 -17.39 -0.26
N GLN A 56 4.11 -18.17 -0.53
CA GLN A 56 4.04 -19.03 -1.71
C GLN A 56 4.15 -18.26 -3.03
N MET A 57 3.76 -16.99 -3.08
CA MET A 57 3.90 -16.18 -4.30
C MET A 57 5.37 -16.05 -4.75
N ARG A 58 6.31 -15.97 -3.80
CA ARG A 58 7.74 -15.90 -4.09
C ARG A 58 8.23 -17.16 -4.84
N HIS A 59 7.77 -18.32 -4.38
CA HIS A 59 8.12 -19.61 -4.99
C HIS A 59 7.46 -19.80 -6.35
N LEU A 60 6.16 -19.55 -6.41
CA LEU A 60 5.37 -19.79 -7.62
C LEU A 60 5.77 -18.88 -8.79
N PHE A 61 6.05 -17.63 -8.51
CA PHE A 61 6.38 -16.62 -9.52
C PHE A 61 7.88 -16.36 -9.65
N ASN A 62 8.71 -16.96 -8.78
CA ASN A 62 10.16 -16.69 -8.70
C ASN A 62 10.44 -15.17 -8.64
N ALA A 63 9.71 -14.48 -7.75
CA ALA A 63 9.77 -13.03 -7.60
C ALA A 63 10.33 -12.62 -6.25
N ASP A 64 11.07 -11.53 -6.22
CA ASP A 64 11.52 -10.90 -4.97
C ASP A 64 10.34 -10.23 -4.26
N HIS A 65 10.35 -10.23 -2.93
CA HIS A 65 9.25 -9.71 -2.14
C HIS A 65 9.75 -8.89 -0.94
N ILE A 66 9.26 -7.68 -0.81
CA ILE A 66 9.45 -6.83 0.37
C ILE A 66 8.17 -6.86 1.20
N VAL A 67 8.28 -7.27 2.46
CA VAL A 67 7.21 -7.15 3.46
C VAL A 67 7.64 -6.10 4.47
N TRP A 68 6.86 -5.05 4.61
CA TRP A 68 7.16 -3.95 5.49
C TRP A 68 5.96 -3.56 6.33
N GLY A 69 6.19 -3.22 7.59
CA GLY A 69 5.16 -2.72 8.49
C GLY A 69 5.73 -1.81 9.57
N PRO A 70 4.94 -0.86 10.06
CA PRO A 70 5.33 -0.01 11.18
C PRO A 70 5.46 -0.80 12.48
N SER A 71 6.10 -0.19 13.47
CA SER A 71 6.12 -0.71 14.84
C SER A 71 4.71 -0.96 15.38
N ILE A 72 4.50 -2.12 15.99
CA ILE A 72 3.20 -2.49 16.61
C ILE A 72 2.76 -1.43 17.63
N ASN A 73 3.69 -0.84 18.36
CA ASN A 73 3.36 0.20 19.34
C ASN A 73 2.83 1.47 18.65
N ILE A 74 3.42 1.85 17.50
CA ILE A 74 2.93 2.98 16.71
C ILE A 74 1.55 2.67 16.14
N LEU A 75 1.33 1.48 15.59
CA LEU A 75 0.01 1.07 15.10
C LEU A 75 -1.07 1.14 16.19
N LYS A 76 -0.77 0.65 17.40
CA LYS A 76 -1.69 0.74 18.55
C LYS A 76 -2.03 2.18 18.94
N LYS A 77 -1.04 3.08 18.91
CA LYS A 77 -1.25 4.52 19.17
C LYS A 77 -2.12 5.13 18.07
N LEU A 78 -1.76 4.90 16.82
CA LEU A 78 -2.52 5.41 15.67
C LEU A 78 -3.98 4.94 15.71
N ASN A 79 -4.23 3.66 15.99
CA ASN A 79 -5.59 3.15 16.10
C ASN A 79 -6.41 3.91 17.14
N ARG A 80 -5.83 4.24 18.31
CA ARG A 80 -6.51 5.01 19.35
C ARG A 80 -6.75 6.48 18.94
N ILE A 81 -5.73 7.12 18.36
CA ILE A 81 -5.83 8.51 17.89
C ILE A 81 -6.90 8.61 16.78
N CYS A 82 -6.81 7.76 15.79
CA CYS A 82 -7.72 7.76 14.65
C CYS A 82 -9.16 7.45 15.06
N PHE A 83 -9.36 6.48 15.97
CA PHE A 83 -10.69 6.21 16.50
C PHE A 83 -11.31 7.43 17.19
N LYS A 84 -10.52 8.15 17.99
CA LYS A 84 -11.00 9.38 18.67
C LYS A 84 -11.28 10.53 17.71
N LYS A 85 -10.42 10.71 16.69
CA LYS A 85 -10.52 11.86 15.77
C LYS A 85 -11.55 11.66 14.67
N MET A 86 -11.67 10.46 14.13
CA MET A 86 -12.47 10.19 12.93
C MET A 86 -13.38 8.97 13.01
N GLY A 87 -13.37 8.25 14.15
CA GLY A 87 -14.18 7.04 14.32
C GLY A 87 -13.67 5.83 13.55
N ASP A 88 -12.50 5.91 12.92
CA ASP A 88 -11.91 4.86 12.10
C ASP A 88 -10.55 4.43 12.65
N MET A 89 -10.42 3.17 13.05
CA MET A 89 -9.15 2.59 13.50
C MET A 89 -8.24 2.14 12.35
N ASN A 90 -8.75 2.15 11.12
CA ASN A 90 -8.08 1.52 9.98
C ASN A 90 -7.29 2.50 9.12
N TRP A 91 -7.23 3.78 9.51
CA TRP A 91 -6.52 4.82 8.78
C TRP A 91 -5.09 4.41 8.38
N GLN A 92 -4.36 3.78 9.32
CA GLN A 92 -2.98 3.37 9.08
C GLN A 92 -2.86 2.30 7.97
N ASN A 93 -3.85 1.42 7.82
CA ASN A 93 -3.88 0.46 6.72
C ASN A 93 -4.14 1.17 5.40
N HIS A 94 -5.15 2.05 5.34
CA HIS A 94 -5.43 2.81 4.13
C HIS A 94 -4.22 3.64 3.69
N CYS A 95 -3.61 4.36 4.61
CA CYS A 95 -2.39 5.12 4.33
C CYS A 95 -1.23 4.23 3.87
N GLY A 96 -0.95 3.16 4.61
CA GLY A 96 0.22 2.31 4.38
C GLY A 96 0.14 1.47 3.11
N ILE A 97 -1.05 0.98 2.76
CA ILE A 97 -1.27 0.22 1.53
C ILE A 97 -0.90 1.06 0.31
N PHE A 98 -1.18 2.36 0.32
CA PHE A 98 -0.85 3.25 -0.79
C PHE A 98 0.56 3.84 -0.69
N SER A 99 0.95 4.40 0.46
CA SER A 99 2.23 5.11 0.58
C SER A 99 3.45 4.22 0.48
N ALA A 100 3.42 3.05 1.13
CA ALA A 100 4.59 2.18 1.20
C ALA A 100 5.00 1.60 -0.17
N PRO A 101 4.11 1.09 -1.03
CA PRO A 101 4.49 0.65 -2.37
C PRO A 101 5.04 1.77 -3.24
N ILE A 102 4.49 2.98 -3.14
CA ILE A 102 4.96 4.14 -3.89
C ILE A 102 6.38 4.53 -3.43
N GLN A 103 6.63 4.57 -2.12
CA GLN A 103 7.98 4.82 -1.59
C GLN A 103 8.99 3.79 -2.06
N VAL A 104 8.62 2.50 -2.06
CA VAL A 104 9.48 1.42 -2.57
C VAL A 104 9.73 1.61 -4.06
N ALA A 105 8.70 1.88 -4.86
CA ALA A 105 8.85 2.10 -6.30
C ALA A 105 9.81 3.27 -6.60
N VAL A 106 9.66 4.39 -5.91
CA VAL A 106 10.54 5.56 -6.07
C VAL A 106 11.98 5.23 -5.66
N ASN A 107 12.19 4.61 -4.49
CA ASN A 107 13.52 4.28 -3.99
C ASN A 107 14.26 3.26 -4.86
N PHE A 108 13.56 2.29 -5.42
CA PHE A 108 14.11 1.29 -6.35
C PHE A 108 14.10 1.76 -7.81
N LYS A 109 13.60 2.97 -8.08
CA LYS A 109 13.49 3.56 -9.44
C LYS A 109 12.67 2.68 -10.38
N ILE A 110 11.64 2.04 -9.85
CA ILE A 110 10.74 1.17 -10.61
C ILE A 110 9.72 2.05 -11.33
N PRO A 111 9.62 1.96 -12.67
CA PRO A 111 8.84 2.92 -13.47
C PRO A 111 7.34 2.67 -13.44
N PHE A 112 6.90 1.46 -13.12
CA PHE A 112 5.49 1.06 -13.12
C PHE A 112 5.07 0.44 -11.79
N LEU A 113 3.88 0.81 -11.33
CA LEU A 113 3.20 0.18 -10.23
C LEU A 113 1.88 -0.39 -10.75
N PHE A 114 1.72 -1.71 -10.69
CA PHE A 114 0.48 -2.39 -11.07
C PHE A 114 -0.39 -2.57 -9.83
N TRP A 115 -1.46 -1.79 -9.78
CA TRP A 115 -2.41 -1.80 -8.68
C TRP A 115 -3.56 -2.76 -8.96
N GLY A 116 -3.92 -3.61 -8.00
CA GLY A 116 -4.99 -4.61 -8.15
C GLY A 116 -6.33 -4.22 -7.55
N GLU A 117 -6.44 -3.01 -7.00
CA GLU A 117 -7.64 -2.53 -6.35
C GLU A 117 -8.26 -1.39 -7.16
N ILE A 118 -9.54 -1.47 -7.45
CA ILE A 118 -10.35 -0.40 -8.04
C ILE A 118 -11.42 -0.04 -7.02
N ASN A 119 -11.13 0.93 -6.18
CA ASN A 119 -12.04 1.28 -5.08
C ASN A 119 -13.25 2.10 -5.54
N TRP A 120 -13.14 2.83 -6.62
CA TRP A 120 -14.13 3.82 -7.04
C TRP A 120 -15.41 3.19 -7.59
N ASP A 121 -15.27 2.23 -8.48
CA ASP A 121 -16.40 1.58 -9.15
C ASP A 121 -17.23 0.72 -8.19
N ILE A 122 -16.56 0.13 -7.19
CA ILE A 122 -17.19 -0.78 -6.23
C ILE A 122 -17.88 -0.02 -5.10
N SER A 123 -17.29 1.10 -4.68
CA SER A 123 -17.79 1.86 -3.54
C SER A 123 -18.89 2.86 -3.89
N GLY A 124 -19.07 3.17 -5.17
CA GLY A 124 -20.01 4.22 -5.62
C GLY A 124 -19.65 5.61 -5.11
N MET A 125 -18.39 5.83 -4.74
CA MET A 125 -17.90 7.10 -4.18
C MET A 125 -17.75 8.20 -5.21
N PHE A 126 -17.69 7.83 -6.50
CA PHE A 126 -17.48 8.75 -7.61
C PHE A 126 -18.54 8.54 -8.69
N ASP A 127 -18.85 9.62 -9.41
CA ASP A 127 -19.61 9.50 -10.64
C ASP A 127 -18.76 8.74 -11.68
N PRO A 128 -19.31 7.69 -12.33
CA PRO A 128 -18.59 6.96 -13.39
C PRO A 128 -18.09 7.83 -14.55
N ASN A 129 -18.66 9.03 -14.70
CA ASN A 129 -18.25 10.00 -15.72
C ASN A 129 -17.06 10.87 -15.27
N ASP A 130 -16.76 10.88 -13.98
CA ASP A 130 -15.56 11.54 -13.47
C ASP A 130 -14.37 10.62 -13.68
N PHE A 131 -13.44 11.05 -14.52
CA PHE A 131 -12.17 10.34 -14.65
C PHE A 131 -11.39 10.52 -13.36
N VAL A 132 -11.21 9.43 -12.63
CA VAL A 132 -10.59 9.45 -11.31
C VAL A 132 -9.15 8.95 -11.39
N GLU A 133 -8.24 9.88 -11.61
CA GLU A 133 -6.82 9.61 -11.31
C GLU A 133 -6.62 9.59 -9.79
N PHE A 134 -5.65 8.80 -9.34
CA PHE A 134 -5.22 8.82 -7.94
C PHE A 134 -4.48 10.14 -7.66
N SER A 135 -5.26 11.18 -7.43
CA SER A 135 -4.77 12.53 -7.15
C SER A 135 -4.55 12.74 -5.64
N ALA A 136 -3.83 13.81 -5.29
CA ALA A 136 -3.66 14.21 -3.90
C ALA A 136 -5.01 14.48 -3.21
N ARG A 137 -6.00 15.01 -3.95
CA ARG A 137 -7.35 15.23 -3.43
C ARG A 137 -8.06 13.93 -3.12
N VAL A 138 -8.05 12.96 -4.03
CA VAL A 138 -8.67 11.64 -3.85
C VAL A 138 -8.04 10.94 -2.65
N ARG A 139 -6.73 10.91 -2.57
CA ARG A 139 -6.01 10.37 -1.42
C ARG A 139 -6.46 10.99 -0.12
N HIS A 140 -6.45 12.33 -0.04
CA HIS A 140 -6.78 13.07 1.18
C HIS A 140 -8.23 12.85 1.62
N GLU A 141 -9.18 13.01 0.70
CA GLU A 141 -10.61 12.97 1.04
C GLU A 141 -11.11 11.54 1.27
N HIS A 142 -10.68 10.57 0.47
CA HIS A 142 -11.25 9.23 0.49
C HIS A 142 -10.39 8.21 1.25
N ASP A 143 -9.10 8.13 0.96
CA ASP A 143 -8.27 7.13 1.61
C ASP A 143 -7.86 7.55 3.02
N LEU A 144 -7.54 8.83 3.21
CA LEU A 144 -7.08 9.36 4.49
C LEU A 144 -8.17 10.02 5.34
N ARG A 145 -9.42 9.99 4.88
CA ARG A 145 -10.57 10.56 5.63
C ARG A 145 -10.41 12.03 5.99
N GLY A 146 -9.68 12.81 5.19
CA GLY A 146 -9.38 14.20 5.45
C GLY A 146 -8.27 14.46 6.48
N TYR A 147 -7.52 13.43 6.87
CA TYR A 147 -6.41 13.55 7.83
C TYR A 147 -5.11 13.07 7.22
N GLU A 148 -4.12 13.92 7.16
CA GLU A 148 -2.77 13.57 6.78
C GLU A 148 -1.96 13.10 8.01
N TRP A 149 -0.81 12.49 7.76
CA TRP A 149 0.05 11.96 8.82
C TRP A 149 0.43 13.00 9.89
N TYR A 150 0.60 14.28 9.52
CA TYR A 150 0.95 15.37 10.43
C TYR A 150 -0.21 15.78 11.35
N ASP A 151 -1.45 15.47 10.99
CA ASP A 151 -2.62 15.71 11.86
C ASP A 151 -2.73 14.71 13.01
N LEU A 152 -1.93 13.64 12.96
CA LEU A 152 -1.95 12.54 13.92
C LEU A 152 -0.76 12.52 14.86
N ILE A 153 0.20 13.42 14.68
CA ILE A 153 1.31 13.60 15.60
C ILE A 153 0.89 14.53 16.75
N ASP A 154 1.61 14.45 17.86
CA ASP A 154 1.44 15.32 19.04
C ASP A 154 0.08 15.21 19.77
N ASP A 155 -0.57 14.04 19.73
CA ASP A 155 -1.67 13.75 20.66
C ASP A 155 -1.12 13.73 22.10
N ASP A 156 -1.77 14.44 23.02
CA ASP A 156 -1.30 14.62 24.40
C ASP A 156 -1.09 13.29 25.16
N LYS A 157 -1.86 12.26 24.81
CA LYS A 157 -1.84 10.96 25.50
C LYS A 157 -0.99 9.90 24.78
N ASP A 158 -1.01 9.93 23.46
CA ASP A 158 -0.37 8.94 22.60
C ASP A 158 0.68 9.63 21.72
N LYS A 159 1.78 10.10 22.30
CA LYS A 159 2.84 10.80 21.58
C LYS A 159 3.41 9.95 20.45
N ILE A 160 3.27 10.46 19.23
CA ILE A 160 3.88 9.95 18.00
C ILE A 160 4.76 11.05 17.42
N SER A 161 5.99 10.74 17.10
CA SER A 161 6.90 11.70 16.48
C SER A 161 6.80 11.67 14.95
N GLU A 162 7.25 12.75 14.31
CA GLU A 162 7.37 12.78 12.85
C GLU A 162 8.19 11.60 12.30
N LYS A 163 9.25 11.18 13.02
CA LYS A 163 10.09 10.05 12.60
C LYS A 163 9.33 8.72 12.59
N ASP A 164 8.35 8.56 13.49
CA ASP A 164 7.50 7.38 13.53
C ASP A 164 6.53 7.30 12.34
N MET A 165 6.32 8.43 11.64
CA MET A 165 5.35 8.60 10.55
C MET A 165 5.99 8.76 9.17
N LEU A 166 7.31 8.59 9.03
CA LEU A 166 8.00 8.71 7.74
C LEU A 166 7.43 7.79 6.65
N TRP A 167 6.96 6.63 7.04
CA TRP A 167 6.33 5.65 6.15
C TRP A 167 4.99 6.12 5.57
N ALA A 168 4.30 7.02 6.24
CA ALA A 168 3.01 7.56 5.82
C ALA A 168 3.15 8.75 4.85
N LYS A 169 4.37 9.24 4.63
CA LYS A 169 4.64 10.33 3.70
C LYS A 169 4.60 9.81 2.26
N TYR A 170 3.86 10.48 1.43
CA TYR A 170 3.97 10.28 -0.02
C TYR A 170 5.22 10.98 -0.54
N PRO A 171 6.01 10.32 -1.40
CA PRO A 171 7.23 10.89 -1.98
C PRO A 171 6.92 11.96 -3.03
#